data_19c1c5f5d20a56ea9d2df4b19622882e
#
_entry.id   19c1c5f5d20a56ea9d2df4b19622882e
#
_cell.length_a   1.000
_cell.length_b   1.000
_cell.length_c   1.000
_cell.angle_alpha   90.00
_cell.angle_beta   90.00
_cell.angle_gamma   90.00
#
_symmetry.space_group_name_H-M   'P 1'
#
loop_
_entity.id
_entity.type
_entity.pdbx_description
1 polymer ?
#
loop_
_entity_poly.entity_id
_entity_poly.type
_entity_poly.pdbx_seq_one_letter_code
_entity_poly.pdbx_strand_id
1 'polypeptide(L)'
;LFRSQRMAQSGHLNRFTHGFGVQYDQSVAALTILARILWLQGRPEQAWRTARQALDIAIQINHGTSICYTLALAGCLIAHYNGDTRTARKLLHLLLEQAQKHSVLLFYTWAMHYAQVIDHTEVRSSLLPGVGLIKDIMVTLDTGFVDDALLLRADTGTAGWSTAEILRARAETLLAQECPLNTEAAEAVLIRALNVANHQGALAWELRSATSLAQLWQRQGRHRQAHTLLAPIYNRFTEGFATPDLTKVRRLLDELQRHLPA
;
A
#
# COMPACT_ATOMS: atom_id res chain seq x y z
N LEU A 1 -7.66 -7.63 48.13
CA LEU A 1 -6.74 -6.54 47.73
C LEU A 1 -5.54 -7.06 46.93
N PHE A 2 -4.85 -8.14 47.35
CA PHE A 2 -3.69 -8.69 46.64
C PHE A 2 -4.00 -9.33 45.27
N ARG A 3 -5.22 -9.87 45.05
CA ARG A 3 -5.62 -10.44 43.76
C ARG A 3 -5.91 -9.37 42.70
N SER A 4 -6.50 -8.23 43.07
CA SER A 4 -6.79 -7.13 42.18
C SER A 4 -5.53 -6.37 41.73
N GLN A 5 -4.52 -6.25 42.57
CA GLN A 5 -3.23 -5.66 42.23
C GLN A 5 -2.42 -6.56 41.24
N ARG A 6 -2.48 -7.90 41.40
CA ARG A 6 -1.85 -8.82 40.44
C ARG A 6 -2.53 -8.83 39.06
N MET A 7 -3.86 -8.69 39.03
CA MET A 7 -4.58 -8.58 37.73
C MET A 7 -4.29 -7.26 37.03
N ALA A 8 -4.13 -6.16 37.78
CA ALA A 8 -3.72 -4.88 37.19
C ALA A 8 -2.28 -4.91 36.64
N GLN A 9 -1.37 -5.61 37.30
CA GLN A 9 0.00 -5.81 36.84
C GLN A 9 0.12 -6.79 35.67
N SER A 10 -0.72 -7.85 35.63
CA SER A 10 -0.73 -8.76 34.46
C SER A 10 -1.32 -8.13 33.21
N GLY A 11 -2.24 -7.18 33.35
CA GLY A 11 -2.74 -6.39 32.22
C GLY A 11 -1.68 -5.49 31.57
N HIS A 12 -0.69 -5.03 32.34
CA HIS A 12 0.44 -4.25 31.81
C HIS A 12 1.51 -5.11 31.12
N LEU A 13 1.71 -6.35 31.52
CA LEU A 13 2.73 -7.23 30.95
C LEU A 13 2.40 -7.70 29.53
N ASN A 14 1.11 -7.73 29.13
CA ASN A 14 0.66 -8.14 27.80
C ASN A 14 0.34 -6.96 26.85
N ARG A 15 0.65 -5.74 27.24
CA ARG A 15 0.35 -4.55 26.42
C ARG A 15 1.27 -4.42 25.21
N PHE A 16 2.49 -4.90 25.32
CA PHE A 16 3.49 -4.81 24.27
C PHE A 16 3.68 -6.15 23.57
N THR A 17 3.84 -6.09 22.25
CA THR A 17 4.20 -7.24 21.41
C THR A 17 5.54 -6.99 20.74
N HIS A 18 6.18 -8.06 20.29
CA HIS A 18 7.46 -7.98 19.58
C HIS A 18 7.27 -8.29 18.10
N GLY A 19 7.92 -7.52 17.26
CA GLY A 19 8.00 -7.78 15.84
C GLY A 19 9.11 -6.96 15.22
N PHE A 20 9.71 -7.45 14.16
CA PHE A 20 10.86 -6.80 13.49
C PHE A 20 12.04 -6.48 14.41
N GLY A 21 12.23 -7.27 15.50
CA GLY A 21 13.28 -7.02 16.48
C GLY A 21 13.02 -5.86 17.43
N VAL A 22 11.82 -5.28 17.43
CA VAL A 22 11.42 -4.15 18.27
C VAL A 22 10.11 -4.46 19.01
N GLN A 23 9.88 -3.74 20.11
CA GLN A 23 8.66 -3.84 20.89
C GLN A 23 7.74 -2.67 20.62
N TYR A 24 6.44 -2.92 20.43
CA TYR A 24 5.41 -1.90 20.19
C TYR A 24 4.10 -2.22 20.94
N ASP A 25 3.29 -1.19 21.16
CA ASP A 25 1.99 -1.32 21.81
C ASP A 25 1.00 -2.11 20.93
N GLN A 26 0.31 -3.10 21.51
CA GLN A 26 -0.60 -3.99 20.77
C GLN A 26 -1.81 -3.24 20.19
N SER A 27 -2.37 -2.28 20.93
CA SER A 27 -3.53 -1.52 20.48
C SER A 27 -3.16 -0.63 19.29
N VAL A 28 -1.98 0.01 19.35
CA VAL A 28 -1.42 0.79 18.25
C VAL A 28 -1.17 -0.09 17.03
N ALA A 29 -0.57 -1.27 17.25
CA ALA A 29 -0.29 -2.21 16.17
C ALA A 29 -1.59 -2.69 15.48
N ALA A 30 -2.61 -3.05 16.26
CA ALA A 30 -3.89 -3.49 15.74
C ALA A 30 -4.57 -2.41 14.88
N LEU A 31 -4.59 -1.16 15.35
CA LEU A 31 -5.15 -0.03 14.58
C LEU A 31 -4.33 0.27 13.32
N THR A 32 -2.99 0.16 13.39
CA THR A 32 -2.10 0.36 12.23
C THR A 32 -2.37 -0.67 11.13
N ILE A 33 -2.53 -1.95 11.51
CA ILE A 33 -2.88 -3.02 10.56
C ILE A 33 -4.30 -2.83 10.03
N LEU A 34 -5.27 -2.49 10.90
CA LEU A 34 -6.66 -2.23 10.51
C LEU A 34 -6.75 -1.09 9.49
N ALA A 35 -5.99 -0.01 9.67
CA ALA A 35 -5.95 1.11 8.74
C ALA A 35 -5.52 0.65 7.34
N ARG A 36 -4.52 -0.21 7.22
CA ARG A 36 -4.10 -0.77 5.92
C ARG A 36 -5.16 -1.68 5.31
N ILE A 37 -5.79 -2.54 6.11
CA ILE A 37 -6.87 -3.41 5.65
C ILE A 37 -8.04 -2.58 5.12
N LEU A 38 -8.45 -1.54 5.84
CA LEU A 38 -9.52 -0.62 5.41
C LEU A 38 -9.19 0.03 4.07
N TRP A 39 -7.94 0.49 3.89
CA TRP A 39 -7.53 1.07 2.61
C TRP A 39 -7.60 0.05 1.47
N LEU A 40 -7.09 -1.17 1.69
CA LEU A 40 -7.17 -2.26 0.71
C LEU A 40 -8.62 -2.62 0.35
N GLN A 41 -9.53 -2.54 1.30
CA GLN A 41 -10.97 -2.76 1.09
C GLN A 41 -11.68 -1.62 0.35
N GLY A 42 -10.96 -0.57 -0.08
CA GLY A 42 -11.53 0.58 -0.77
C GLY A 42 -12.20 1.60 0.16
N ARG A 43 -11.74 1.69 1.41
CA ARG A 43 -12.23 2.63 2.44
C ARG A 43 -11.14 3.62 2.88
N PRO A 44 -10.65 4.49 1.97
CA PRO A 44 -9.49 5.34 2.23
C PRO A 44 -9.70 6.40 3.31
N GLU A 45 -10.93 6.91 3.49
CA GLU A 45 -11.23 7.89 4.53
C GLU A 45 -11.27 7.24 5.92
N GLN A 46 -11.86 6.05 6.04
CA GLN A 46 -11.85 5.26 7.26
C GLN A 46 -10.43 4.82 7.61
N ALA A 47 -9.67 4.37 6.61
CA ALA A 47 -8.26 4.03 6.76
C ALA A 47 -7.44 5.18 7.34
N TRP A 48 -7.62 6.38 6.79
CA TRP A 48 -6.92 7.57 7.26
C TRP A 48 -7.30 7.95 8.69
N ARG A 49 -8.60 7.93 9.05
CA ARG A 49 -9.05 8.17 10.43
C ARG A 49 -8.45 7.17 11.42
N THR A 50 -8.42 5.89 11.05
CA THR A 50 -7.85 4.82 11.88
C THR A 50 -6.34 4.98 12.04
N ALA A 51 -5.60 5.34 10.97
CA ALA A 51 -4.17 5.60 11.03
C ALA A 51 -3.84 6.79 11.97
N ARG A 52 -4.62 7.87 11.90
CA ARG A 52 -4.47 9.02 12.80
C ARG A 52 -4.74 8.62 14.25
N GLN A 53 -5.81 7.87 14.52
CA GLN A 53 -6.11 7.38 15.85
C GLN A 53 -4.96 6.54 16.43
N ALA A 54 -4.37 5.65 15.63
CA ALA A 54 -3.21 4.87 16.04
C ALA A 54 -2.01 5.76 16.39
N LEU A 55 -1.75 6.80 15.59
CA LEU A 55 -0.67 7.74 15.82
C LEU A 55 -0.91 8.58 17.09
N ASP A 56 -2.13 9.08 17.28
CA ASP A 56 -2.50 9.87 18.47
C ASP A 56 -2.30 9.05 19.76
N ILE A 57 -2.71 7.78 19.77
CA ILE A 57 -2.48 6.89 20.91
C ILE A 57 -0.98 6.65 21.12
N ALA A 58 -0.20 6.38 20.06
CA ALA A 58 1.24 6.18 20.15
C ALA A 58 1.97 7.39 20.74
N ILE A 59 1.54 8.60 20.37
CA ILE A 59 2.07 9.86 20.92
C ILE A 59 1.66 10.02 22.39
N GLN A 60 0.40 9.77 22.74
CA GLN A 60 -0.11 9.88 24.10
C GLN A 60 0.62 8.96 25.09
N ILE A 61 0.93 7.73 24.68
CA ILE A 61 1.71 6.80 25.50
C ILE A 61 3.21 7.09 25.47
N ASN A 62 3.64 8.05 24.66
CA ASN A 62 5.03 8.47 24.48
C ASN A 62 5.99 7.30 24.18
N HIS A 63 5.55 6.36 23.29
CA HIS A 63 6.32 5.17 22.95
C HIS A 63 6.90 5.29 21.54
N GLY A 64 8.17 5.70 21.44
CA GLY A 64 8.84 6.05 20.19
C GLY A 64 8.78 4.97 19.12
N THR A 65 8.95 3.70 19.49
CA THR A 65 8.86 2.58 18.55
C THR A 65 7.45 2.42 17.96
N SER A 66 6.39 2.60 18.79
CA SER A 66 5.01 2.56 18.33
C SER A 66 4.69 3.75 17.40
N ILE A 67 5.25 4.93 17.69
CA ILE A 67 5.14 6.10 16.80
C ILE A 67 5.76 5.77 15.43
N CYS A 68 7.01 5.30 15.42
CA CYS A 68 7.70 4.92 14.17
C CYS A 68 6.96 3.81 13.41
N TYR A 69 6.46 2.78 14.11
CA TYR A 69 5.68 1.69 13.55
C TYR A 69 4.43 2.20 12.81
N THR A 70 3.65 3.05 13.47
CA THR A 70 2.43 3.61 12.87
C THR A 70 2.74 4.53 11.71
N LEU A 71 3.75 5.41 11.84
CA LEU A 71 4.16 6.31 10.76
C LEU A 71 4.60 5.53 9.53
N ALA A 72 5.44 4.50 9.70
CA ALA A 72 5.98 3.71 8.61
C ALA A 72 4.95 2.79 7.94
N LEU A 73 4.07 2.15 8.72
CA LEU A 73 3.17 1.12 8.20
C LEU A 73 1.76 1.60 7.87
N ALA A 74 1.38 2.79 8.29
CA ALA A 74 0.07 3.36 7.97
C ALA A 74 0.14 4.84 7.61
N GLY A 75 0.77 5.69 8.42
CA GLY A 75 0.71 7.14 8.25
C GLY A 75 1.23 7.61 6.89
N CYS A 76 2.51 7.39 6.61
CA CYS A 76 3.14 7.79 5.35
C CYS A 76 2.49 7.06 4.15
N LEU A 77 2.24 5.77 4.31
CA LEU A 77 1.69 4.91 3.27
C LEU A 77 0.30 5.37 2.81
N ILE A 78 -0.64 5.51 3.75
CA ILE A 78 -2.03 5.89 3.44
C ILE A 78 -2.12 7.34 2.96
N ALA A 79 -1.33 8.26 3.54
CA ALA A 79 -1.28 9.63 3.05
C ALA A 79 -0.80 9.69 1.58
N HIS A 80 0.22 8.91 1.23
CA HIS A 80 0.71 8.80 -0.15
C HIS A 80 -0.34 8.19 -1.08
N TYR A 81 -0.96 7.07 -0.70
CA TYR A 81 -2.01 6.43 -1.50
C TYR A 81 -3.23 7.34 -1.74
N ASN A 82 -3.57 8.17 -0.75
CA ASN A 82 -4.66 9.14 -0.87
C ASN A 82 -4.27 10.39 -1.70
N GLY A 83 -3.01 10.50 -2.13
CA GLY A 83 -2.51 11.63 -2.91
C GLY A 83 -2.24 12.88 -2.07
N ASP A 84 -2.29 12.79 -0.74
CA ASP A 84 -1.94 13.90 0.15
C ASP A 84 -0.43 13.98 0.36
N THR A 85 0.27 14.43 -0.68
CA THR A 85 1.73 14.57 -0.66
C THR A 85 2.22 15.49 0.45
N ARG A 86 1.44 16.53 0.78
CA ARG A 86 1.81 17.47 1.87
C ARG A 86 1.83 16.76 3.22
N THR A 87 0.80 15.98 3.52
CA THR A 87 0.72 15.22 4.77
C THR A 87 1.74 14.07 4.76
N ALA A 88 1.90 13.34 3.65
CA ALA A 88 2.89 12.28 3.52
C ALA A 88 4.30 12.80 3.85
N ARG A 89 4.69 13.97 3.31
CA ARG A 89 5.98 14.61 3.59
C ARG A 89 6.14 15.01 5.07
N LYS A 90 5.11 15.59 5.69
CA LYS A 90 5.14 15.92 7.12
C LYS A 90 5.33 14.68 8.00
N LEU A 91 4.63 13.59 7.68
CA LEU A 91 4.73 12.35 8.44
C LEU A 91 6.08 11.65 8.21
N LEU A 92 6.66 11.77 7.02
CA LEU A 92 8.01 11.30 6.73
C LEU A 92 9.05 12.03 7.58
N HIS A 93 8.99 13.36 7.67
CA HIS A 93 9.89 14.13 8.52
C HIS A 93 9.75 13.73 9.99
N LEU A 94 8.51 13.55 10.46
CA LEU A 94 8.27 13.07 11.82
C LEU A 94 8.84 11.65 12.03
N LEU A 95 8.72 10.76 11.05
CA LEU A 95 9.29 9.41 11.11
C LEU A 95 10.81 9.46 11.23
N LEU A 96 11.48 10.29 10.42
CA LEU A 96 12.93 10.48 10.48
C LEU A 96 13.36 11.00 11.86
N GLU A 97 12.70 12.04 12.37
CA GLU A 97 12.97 12.62 13.69
C GLU A 97 12.80 11.59 14.82
N GLN A 98 11.68 10.89 14.84
CA GLN A 98 11.39 9.91 15.91
C GLN A 98 12.31 8.67 15.81
N ALA A 99 12.63 8.21 14.62
CA ALA A 99 13.55 7.08 14.41
C ALA A 99 14.98 7.44 14.89
N GLN A 100 15.45 8.64 14.63
CA GLN A 100 16.74 9.14 15.13
C GLN A 100 16.72 9.32 16.66
N LYS A 101 15.71 10.02 17.20
CA LYS A 101 15.55 10.28 18.62
C LYS A 101 15.55 9.00 19.47
N HIS A 102 14.90 7.96 18.97
CA HIS A 102 14.77 6.69 19.67
C HIS A 102 15.76 5.61 19.22
N SER A 103 16.70 5.96 18.33
CA SER A 103 17.73 5.07 17.78
C SER A 103 17.16 3.78 17.14
N VAL A 104 16.01 3.89 16.46
CA VAL A 104 15.34 2.76 15.79
C VAL A 104 15.78 2.70 14.33
N LEU A 105 16.97 2.12 14.10
CA LEU A 105 17.63 2.07 12.80
C LEU A 105 16.73 1.46 11.70
N LEU A 106 15.92 0.46 12.03
CA LEU A 106 14.97 -0.15 11.10
C LEU A 106 14.04 0.89 10.46
N PHE A 107 13.37 1.70 11.27
CA PHE A 107 12.42 2.68 10.78
C PHE A 107 13.10 3.91 10.16
N TYR A 108 14.31 4.22 10.55
CA TYR A 108 15.14 5.21 9.87
C TYR A 108 15.43 4.76 8.42
N THR A 109 15.84 3.50 8.23
CA THR A 109 16.06 2.93 6.90
C THR A 109 14.78 2.96 6.05
N TRP A 110 13.63 2.62 6.64
CA TRP A 110 12.34 2.69 5.95
C TRP A 110 11.98 4.12 5.53
N ALA A 111 12.23 5.09 6.41
CA ALA A 111 12.01 6.51 6.10
C ALA A 111 12.85 6.98 4.91
N MET A 112 14.11 6.52 4.80
CA MET A 112 14.95 6.83 3.64
C MET A 112 14.37 6.29 2.33
N HIS A 113 13.75 5.10 2.33
CA HIS A 113 13.07 4.58 1.14
C HIS A 113 11.77 5.34 0.83
N TYR A 114 11.01 5.75 1.85
CA TYR A 114 9.87 6.64 1.62
C TYR A 114 10.29 7.97 1.01
N ALA A 115 11.45 8.52 1.40
CA ALA A 115 11.98 9.76 0.83
C ALA A 115 12.27 9.65 -0.68
N GLN A 116 12.67 8.47 -1.18
CA GLN A 116 12.83 8.24 -2.62
C GLN A 116 11.53 8.49 -3.38
N VAL A 117 10.40 8.01 -2.84
CA VAL A 117 9.09 8.11 -3.50
C VAL A 117 8.43 9.46 -3.24
N ILE A 118 8.48 9.98 -2.01
CA ILE A 118 7.74 11.17 -1.59
C ILE A 118 8.48 12.47 -1.98
N ASP A 119 9.80 12.48 -1.84
CA ASP A 119 10.66 13.66 -2.07
C ASP A 119 11.54 13.53 -3.32
N HIS A 120 11.44 12.40 -4.05
CA HIS A 120 12.26 12.09 -5.23
C HIS A 120 13.77 12.19 -4.95
N THR A 121 14.19 11.78 -3.76
CA THR A 121 15.60 11.80 -3.36
C THR A 121 16.33 10.59 -3.91
N GLU A 122 17.56 10.78 -4.40
CA GLU A 122 18.43 9.65 -4.73
C GLU A 122 18.96 9.02 -3.44
N VAL A 123 18.47 7.84 -3.09
CA VAL A 123 19.05 7.05 -2.01
C VAL A 123 20.15 6.16 -2.59
N ARG A 124 21.41 6.53 -2.33
CA ARG A 124 22.59 5.72 -2.73
C ARG A 124 22.74 4.42 -1.94
N SER A 125 21.75 4.00 -1.21
CA SER A 125 21.81 2.83 -0.35
C SER A 125 21.13 1.63 -1.00
N SER A 126 21.93 0.68 -1.46
CA SER A 126 21.51 -0.67 -1.83
C SER A 126 21.07 -1.53 -0.62
N LEU A 127 20.83 -0.91 0.51
CA LEU A 127 20.46 -1.53 1.78
C LEU A 127 18.95 -1.72 1.92
N LEU A 128 18.27 -2.17 0.88
CA LEU A 128 17.05 -2.94 1.13
C LEU A 128 17.53 -4.28 1.71
N PRO A 129 17.51 -4.48 3.04
CA PRO A 129 17.81 -5.78 3.57
C PRO A 129 16.78 -6.72 2.97
N GLY A 130 17.22 -7.69 2.24
CA GLY A 130 16.50 -8.84 1.72
C GLY A 130 15.00 -8.73 1.50
N VAL A 131 14.41 -9.77 1.04
CA VAL A 131 12.97 -9.91 0.84
C VAL A 131 12.23 -9.67 2.16
N GLY A 132 11.63 -8.51 2.33
CA GLY A 132 10.95 -8.13 3.57
C GLY A 132 9.78 -7.17 3.33
N LEU A 133 9.03 -6.91 4.37
CA LEU A 133 7.83 -6.06 4.34
C LEU A 133 8.09 -4.68 3.71
N ILE A 134 9.28 -4.12 3.86
CA ILE A 134 9.62 -2.84 3.24
C ILE A 134 9.62 -2.92 1.69
N LYS A 135 10.15 -3.98 1.10
CA LYS A 135 10.09 -4.19 -0.35
C LYS A 135 8.66 -4.36 -0.83
N ASP A 136 7.86 -5.12 -0.08
CA ASP A 136 6.43 -5.29 -0.35
C ASP A 136 5.68 -3.95 -0.33
N ILE A 137 6.05 -3.05 0.56
CA ILE A 137 5.49 -1.70 0.61
C ILE A 137 5.99 -0.85 -0.56
N MET A 138 7.30 -0.83 -0.81
CA MET A 138 7.88 0.04 -1.85
C MET A 138 7.31 -0.26 -3.25
N VAL A 139 7.14 -1.53 -3.63
CA VAL A 139 6.56 -1.88 -4.93
C VAL A 139 5.10 -1.40 -5.08
N THR A 140 4.37 -1.22 -3.98
CA THR A 140 3.00 -0.67 -4.01
C THR A 140 2.96 0.85 -4.15
N LEU A 141 4.07 1.52 -3.89
CA LEU A 141 4.24 2.97 -4.04
C LEU A 141 4.81 3.33 -5.42
N ASP A 142 5.77 2.54 -5.89
CA ASP A 142 6.41 2.72 -7.19
C ASP A 142 6.78 1.35 -7.78
N THR A 143 6.27 1.08 -8.99
CA THR A 143 6.51 -0.17 -9.72
C THR A 143 7.97 -0.40 -10.10
N GLY A 144 8.79 0.64 -10.10
CA GLY A 144 10.23 0.55 -10.31
C GLY A 144 10.98 -0.24 -9.23
N PHE A 145 10.35 -0.52 -8.08
CA PHE A 145 10.93 -1.37 -7.03
C PHE A 145 10.74 -2.87 -7.24
N VAL A 146 10.09 -3.29 -8.34
CA VAL A 146 9.95 -4.71 -8.64
C VAL A 146 11.32 -5.32 -8.96
N ASP A 147 11.60 -6.50 -8.37
CA ASP A 147 12.80 -7.29 -8.63
C ASP A 147 12.48 -8.80 -8.73
N ASP A 148 13.44 -9.59 -9.16
CA ASP A 148 13.28 -11.04 -9.35
C ASP A 148 12.87 -11.76 -8.06
N ALA A 149 13.33 -11.29 -6.89
CA ALA A 149 12.98 -11.89 -5.61
C ALA A 149 11.50 -11.65 -5.25
N LEU A 150 10.97 -10.45 -5.54
CA LEU A 150 9.55 -10.16 -5.39
C LEU A 150 8.70 -10.97 -6.38
N LEU A 151 9.15 -11.09 -7.64
CA LEU A 151 8.47 -11.88 -8.66
C LEU A 151 8.40 -13.36 -8.27
N LEU A 152 9.51 -13.94 -7.81
CA LEU A 152 9.52 -15.31 -7.32
C LEU A 152 8.54 -15.52 -6.16
N ARG A 153 8.45 -14.58 -5.22
CA ARG A 153 7.47 -14.63 -4.12
C ARG A 153 6.03 -14.55 -4.61
N ALA A 154 5.76 -13.70 -5.60
CA ALA A 154 4.43 -13.61 -6.21
C ALA A 154 4.04 -14.91 -6.94
N ASP A 155 5.01 -15.54 -7.61
CA ASP A 155 4.78 -16.81 -8.34
C ASP A 155 4.60 -18.00 -7.39
N THR A 156 5.31 -18.03 -6.27
CA THR A 156 5.20 -19.08 -5.24
C THR A 156 4.07 -18.85 -4.24
N GLY A 157 3.31 -17.76 -4.35
CA GLY A 157 2.22 -17.41 -3.43
C GLY A 157 2.68 -16.90 -2.06
N THR A 158 3.97 -16.62 -1.87
CA THR A 158 4.54 -16.18 -0.59
C THR A 158 4.59 -14.65 -0.41
N ALA A 159 4.20 -13.87 -1.42
CA ALA A 159 4.16 -12.40 -1.35
C ALA A 159 2.97 -11.86 -0.54
N GLY A 160 1.94 -12.68 -0.28
CA GLY A 160 0.81 -12.31 0.56
C GLY A 160 0.01 -11.13 0.00
N TRP A 161 -0.20 -10.09 0.80
CA TRP A 161 -1.06 -8.95 0.51
C TRP A 161 -0.62 -8.10 -0.69
N SER A 162 0.66 -8.08 -1.04
CA SER A 162 1.26 -7.29 -2.12
C SER A 162 1.30 -8.03 -3.46
N THR A 163 0.91 -9.30 -3.52
CA THR A 163 1.03 -10.15 -4.73
C THR A 163 0.41 -9.50 -5.96
N ALA A 164 -0.79 -8.93 -5.84
CA ALA A 164 -1.46 -8.29 -6.97
C ALA A 164 -0.68 -7.09 -7.53
N GLU A 165 -0.10 -6.27 -6.65
CA GLU A 165 0.70 -5.10 -7.04
C GLU A 165 2.05 -5.50 -7.65
N ILE A 166 2.70 -6.55 -7.15
CA ILE A 166 3.92 -7.10 -7.74
C ILE A 166 3.65 -7.59 -9.17
N LEU A 167 2.55 -8.31 -9.39
CA LEU A 167 2.14 -8.76 -10.71
C LEU A 167 1.80 -7.58 -11.63
N ARG A 168 1.10 -6.57 -11.12
CA ARG A 168 0.80 -5.35 -11.88
C ARG A 168 2.09 -4.62 -12.28
N ALA A 169 3.05 -4.47 -11.36
CA ALA A 169 4.36 -3.88 -11.64
C ALA A 169 5.11 -4.64 -12.74
N ARG A 170 5.11 -5.98 -12.68
CA ARG A 170 5.67 -6.84 -13.75
C ARG A 170 5.02 -6.55 -15.11
N ALA A 171 3.69 -6.46 -15.14
CA ALA A 171 2.99 -6.18 -16.40
C ALA A 171 3.34 -4.79 -16.96
N GLU A 172 3.45 -3.77 -16.11
CA GLU A 172 3.89 -2.44 -16.54
C GLU A 172 5.31 -2.44 -17.09
N THR A 173 6.22 -3.21 -16.48
CA THR A 173 7.59 -3.39 -17.00
C THR A 173 7.58 -4.06 -18.38
N LEU A 174 6.74 -5.09 -18.59
CA LEU A 174 6.59 -5.74 -19.90
C LEU A 174 6.06 -4.76 -20.96
N LEU A 175 5.05 -3.95 -20.62
CA LEU A 175 4.47 -2.98 -21.52
C LEU A 175 5.43 -1.85 -21.90
N ALA A 176 6.35 -1.49 -21.01
CA ALA A 176 7.35 -0.47 -21.28
C ALA A 176 8.41 -0.89 -22.33
N GLN A 177 8.52 -2.18 -22.64
CA GLN A 177 9.48 -2.71 -23.63
C GLN A 177 8.97 -2.69 -25.07
N GLU A 178 7.74 -2.18 -25.32
CA GLU A 178 7.13 -1.97 -26.65
C GLU A 178 7.22 -3.17 -27.62
N CYS A 179 7.17 -4.40 -27.09
CA CYS A 179 7.21 -5.64 -27.87
C CYS A 179 5.79 -6.28 -27.93
N PRO A 180 5.28 -6.67 -29.11
CA PRO A 180 3.96 -7.32 -29.23
C PRO A 180 3.78 -8.56 -28.35
N LEU A 181 4.80 -9.42 -28.26
CA LEU A 181 4.78 -10.60 -27.39
C LEU A 181 4.66 -10.23 -25.91
N ASN A 182 5.27 -9.12 -25.52
CA ASN A 182 5.18 -8.61 -24.15
C ASN A 182 3.76 -8.05 -23.84
N THR A 183 3.04 -7.59 -24.85
CA THR A 183 1.67 -7.12 -24.69
C THR A 183 0.72 -8.24 -24.29
N GLU A 184 0.79 -9.40 -24.94
CA GLU A 184 -0.01 -10.57 -24.57
C GLU A 184 0.38 -11.12 -23.20
N ALA A 185 1.68 -11.19 -22.92
CA ALA A 185 2.19 -11.61 -21.62
C ALA A 185 1.73 -10.65 -20.51
N ALA A 186 1.77 -9.34 -20.74
CA ALA A 186 1.30 -8.33 -19.81
C ALA A 186 -0.21 -8.44 -19.54
N GLU A 187 -1.02 -8.67 -20.58
CA GLU A 187 -2.48 -8.90 -20.43
C GLU A 187 -2.73 -10.10 -19.51
N ALA A 188 -2.07 -11.23 -19.76
CA ALA A 188 -2.19 -12.43 -18.93
C ALA A 188 -1.79 -12.18 -17.47
N VAL A 189 -0.69 -11.46 -17.24
CA VAL A 189 -0.22 -11.10 -15.89
C VAL A 189 -1.22 -10.15 -15.19
N LEU A 190 -1.80 -9.17 -15.90
CA LEU A 190 -2.82 -8.27 -15.34
C LEU A 190 -4.10 -9.00 -14.96
N ILE A 191 -4.56 -9.95 -15.78
CA ILE A 191 -5.71 -10.81 -15.45
C ILE A 191 -5.41 -11.63 -14.19
N ARG A 192 -4.19 -12.17 -14.06
CA ARG A 192 -3.77 -12.88 -12.84
C ARG A 192 -3.76 -11.94 -11.62
N ALA A 193 -3.22 -10.71 -11.76
CA ALA A 193 -3.20 -9.71 -10.70
C ALA A 193 -4.62 -9.36 -10.23
N LEU A 194 -5.54 -9.16 -11.16
CA LEU A 194 -6.96 -8.89 -10.89
C LEU A 194 -7.61 -10.03 -10.11
N ASN A 195 -7.41 -11.28 -10.54
CA ASN A 195 -7.94 -12.47 -9.87
C ASN A 195 -7.39 -12.61 -8.44
N VAL A 196 -6.10 -12.36 -8.23
CA VAL A 196 -5.48 -12.38 -6.89
C VAL A 196 -6.09 -11.30 -6.00
N ALA A 197 -6.20 -10.06 -6.49
CA ALA A 197 -6.79 -8.95 -5.73
C ALA A 197 -8.24 -9.23 -5.34
N ASN A 198 -9.04 -9.75 -6.26
CA ASN A 198 -10.43 -10.13 -6.02
C ASN A 198 -10.52 -11.23 -4.95
N HIS A 199 -9.72 -12.29 -5.06
CA HIS A 199 -9.69 -13.40 -4.10
C HIS A 199 -9.27 -12.94 -2.70
N GLN A 200 -8.37 -11.94 -2.60
CA GLN A 200 -7.94 -11.33 -1.35
C GLN A 200 -8.97 -10.35 -0.76
N GLY A 201 -10.04 -10.00 -1.48
CA GLY A 201 -10.95 -8.93 -1.10
C GLY A 201 -10.29 -7.55 -1.08
N ALA A 202 -9.19 -7.38 -1.81
CA ALA A 202 -8.40 -6.15 -1.89
C ALA A 202 -8.91 -5.24 -3.01
N LEU A 203 -10.06 -4.58 -2.78
CA LEU A 203 -10.75 -3.76 -3.78
C LEU A 203 -9.85 -2.67 -4.40
N ALA A 204 -8.95 -2.09 -3.60
CA ALA A 204 -8.01 -1.08 -4.10
C ALA A 204 -7.02 -1.68 -5.12
N TRP A 205 -6.50 -2.89 -4.87
CA TRP A 205 -5.62 -3.59 -5.81
C TRP A 205 -6.38 -4.11 -7.03
N GLU A 206 -7.63 -4.55 -6.84
CA GLU A 206 -8.53 -4.92 -7.93
C GLU A 206 -8.75 -3.73 -8.88
N LEU A 207 -9.00 -2.53 -8.32
CA LEU A 207 -9.15 -1.30 -9.09
C LEU A 207 -7.88 -0.94 -9.88
N ARG A 208 -6.71 -0.99 -9.25
CA ARG A 208 -5.43 -0.68 -9.93
C ARG A 208 -5.13 -1.67 -11.06
N SER A 209 -5.30 -2.97 -10.80
CA SER A 209 -5.06 -4.01 -11.81
C SER A 209 -6.05 -3.88 -12.98
N ALA A 210 -7.34 -3.66 -12.69
CA ALA A 210 -8.35 -3.41 -13.69
C ALA A 210 -8.09 -2.12 -14.50
N THR A 211 -7.56 -1.08 -13.85
CA THR A 211 -7.21 0.16 -14.52
C THR A 211 -6.08 -0.05 -15.53
N SER A 212 -5.00 -0.74 -15.14
CA SER A 212 -3.89 -1.06 -16.05
C SER A 212 -4.37 -1.92 -17.23
N LEU A 213 -5.23 -2.91 -16.97
CA LEU A 213 -5.81 -3.77 -18.02
C LEU A 213 -6.76 -2.99 -18.94
N ALA A 214 -7.61 -2.13 -18.40
CA ALA A 214 -8.52 -1.29 -19.19
C ALA A 214 -7.76 -0.29 -20.07
N GLN A 215 -6.66 0.28 -19.58
CA GLN A 215 -5.78 1.14 -20.38
C GLN A 215 -5.10 0.37 -21.52
N LEU A 216 -4.67 -0.87 -21.28
CA LEU A 216 -4.14 -1.75 -22.33
C LEU A 216 -5.20 -2.02 -23.40
N TRP A 217 -6.42 -2.39 -23.01
CA TRP A 217 -7.52 -2.66 -23.93
C TRP A 217 -7.99 -1.39 -24.67
N GLN A 218 -7.97 -0.22 -24.03
CA GLN A 218 -8.23 1.07 -24.68
C GLN A 218 -7.26 1.32 -25.85
N ARG A 219 -5.95 1.10 -25.63
CA ARG A 219 -4.92 1.23 -26.69
C ARG A 219 -5.12 0.25 -27.84
N GLN A 220 -5.75 -0.90 -27.59
CA GLN A 220 -6.10 -1.91 -28.58
C GLN A 220 -7.46 -1.65 -29.27
N GLY A 221 -8.16 -0.55 -28.93
CA GLY A 221 -9.52 -0.26 -29.46
C GLY A 221 -10.64 -1.09 -28.82
N ARG A 222 -10.34 -1.88 -27.78
CA ARG A 222 -11.30 -2.75 -27.06
C ARG A 222 -12.09 -1.98 -25.99
N HIS A 223 -12.67 -0.82 -26.36
CA HIS A 223 -13.27 0.17 -25.45
C HIS A 223 -14.44 -0.42 -24.64
N ARG A 224 -15.32 -1.22 -25.29
CA ARG A 224 -16.47 -1.85 -24.61
C ARG A 224 -15.99 -2.80 -23.52
N GLN A 225 -15.00 -3.63 -23.82
CA GLN A 225 -14.47 -4.61 -22.89
C GLN A 225 -13.80 -3.92 -21.69
N ALA A 226 -13.03 -2.86 -21.93
CA ALA A 226 -12.40 -2.04 -20.88
C ALA A 226 -13.45 -1.40 -19.95
N HIS A 227 -14.52 -0.83 -20.52
CA HIS A 227 -15.59 -0.22 -19.74
C HIS A 227 -16.36 -1.27 -18.90
N THR A 228 -16.72 -2.42 -19.52
CA THR A 228 -17.45 -3.51 -18.85
C THR A 228 -16.65 -4.09 -17.67
N LEU A 229 -15.32 -4.12 -17.77
CA LEU A 229 -14.46 -4.54 -16.67
C LEU A 229 -14.44 -3.50 -15.54
N LEU A 230 -14.19 -2.23 -15.89
CA LEU A 230 -13.79 -1.21 -14.92
C LEU A 230 -14.98 -0.60 -14.16
N ALA A 231 -16.12 -0.40 -14.84
CA ALA A 231 -17.27 0.30 -14.24
C ALA A 231 -17.86 -0.44 -13.01
N PRO A 232 -18.07 -1.77 -13.02
CA PRO A 232 -18.57 -2.49 -11.84
C PRO A 232 -17.63 -2.42 -10.64
N ILE A 233 -16.29 -2.43 -10.87
CA ILE A 233 -15.30 -2.33 -9.79
C ILE A 233 -15.33 -0.93 -9.18
N TYR A 234 -15.34 0.11 -10.00
CA TYR A 234 -15.44 1.50 -9.56
C TYR A 234 -16.72 1.75 -8.73
N ASN A 235 -17.85 1.21 -9.14
CA ASN A 235 -19.13 1.39 -8.47
C ASN A 235 -19.24 0.72 -7.09
N ARG A 236 -18.28 -0.13 -6.71
CA ARG A 236 -18.20 -0.71 -5.35
C ARG A 236 -17.60 0.25 -4.32
N PHE A 237 -16.96 1.34 -4.76
CA PHE A 237 -16.43 2.35 -3.84
C PHE A 237 -17.54 3.27 -3.34
N THR A 238 -17.52 3.57 -2.04
CA THR A 238 -18.52 4.42 -1.38
C THR A 238 -17.89 5.69 -0.78
N GLU A 239 -16.57 5.81 -0.82
CA GLU A 239 -15.81 6.96 -0.30
C GLU A 239 -14.48 7.12 -1.08
N GLY A 240 -13.76 8.19 -0.81
CA GLY A 240 -12.40 8.41 -1.36
C GLY A 240 -12.36 8.87 -2.82
N PHE A 241 -13.43 9.39 -3.37
CA PHE A 241 -13.53 9.78 -4.79
C PHE A 241 -12.55 10.89 -5.22
N ALA A 242 -11.90 11.55 -4.25
CA ALA A 242 -10.83 12.52 -4.51
C ALA A 242 -9.43 11.88 -4.57
N THR A 243 -9.29 10.58 -4.26
CA THR A 243 -8.00 9.88 -4.36
C THR A 243 -7.52 9.80 -5.80
N PRO A 244 -6.18 9.74 -6.03
CA PRO A 244 -5.63 9.66 -7.38
C PRO A 244 -6.17 8.49 -8.19
N ASP A 245 -6.28 7.30 -7.57
CA ASP A 245 -6.75 6.09 -8.24
C ASP A 245 -8.20 6.25 -8.74
N LEU A 246 -9.13 6.68 -7.86
CA LEU A 246 -10.54 6.85 -8.23
C LEU A 246 -10.75 8.02 -9.22
N THR A 247 -9.98 9.09 -9.09
CA THR A 247 -10.01 10.20 -10.06
C THR A 247 -9.53 9.76 -11.44
N LYS A 248 -8.44 8.97 -11.49
CA LYS A 248 -7.92 8.41 -12.74
C LYS A 248 -8.95 7.48 -13.40
N VAL A 249 -9.56 6.61 -12.62
CA VAL A 249 -10.58 5.67 -13.11
C VAL A 249 -11.80 6.39 -13.66
N ARG A 250 -12.31 7.39 -12.96
CA ARG A 250 -13.44 8.19 -13.45
C ARG A 250 -13.17 8.82 -14.82
N ARG A 251 -11.99 9.43 -14.98
CA ARG A 251 -11.58 10.01 -16.28
C ARG A 251 -11.51 8.94 -17.37
N LEU A 252 -10.93 7.79 -17.06
CA LEU A 252 -10.85 6.67 -18.00
C LEU A 252 -12.23 6.16 -18.42
N LEU A 253 -13.17 6.01 -17.47
CA LEU A 253 -14.54 5.61 -17.77
C LEU A 253 -15.26 6.64 -18.66
N ASP A 254 -15.09 7.95 -18.40
CA ASP A 254 -15.64 9.01 -19.23
C ASP A 254 -15.06 8.99 -20.67
N GLU A 255 -13.79 8.65 -20.81
CA GLU A 255 -13.14 8.47 -22.11
C GLU A 255 -13.68 7.25 -22.86
N LEU A 256 -13.75 6.10 -22.18
CA LEU A 256 -14.25 4.88 -22.77
C LEU A 256 -15.71 5.01 -23.21
N GLN A 257 -16.54 5.69 -22.41
CA GLN A 257 -17.96 5.91 -22.72
C GLN A 257 -18.17 6.68 -24.04
N ARG A 258 -17.28 7.63 -24.35
CA ARG A 258 -17.35 8.42 -25.62
C ARG A 258 -17.12 7.56 -26.87
N HIS A 259 -16.50 6.42 -26.73
CA HIS A 259 -16.23 5.46 -27.82
C HIS A 259 -17.24 4.30 -27.89
N LEU A 260 -18.23 4.28 -27.01
CA LEU A 260 -19.30 3.29 -27.07
C LEU A 260 -20.42 3.78 -27.96
N PRO A 261 -21.01 2.90 -28.79
CA PRO A 261 -22.22 3.26 -29.55
C PRO A 261 -23.36 3.56 -28.57
N ALA A 262 -24.19 4.53 -28.95
CA ALA A 262 -25.38 4.92 -28.21
C ALA A 262 -26.39 3.76 -28.13
#